data_b9daa8a2df97f92abdba2dba5ce5f43c
#
_entry.id   b9daa8a2df97f92abdba2dba5ce5f43c
#
_cell.length_a   1.000
_cell.length_b   1.000
_cell.length_c   1.000
_cell.angle_alpha   90.00
_cell.angle_beta   90.00
_cell.angle_gamma   90.00
#
_symmetry.space_group_name_H-M   'P 1'
#
loop_
_entity.id
_entity.type
_entity.pdbx_description
1 polymer ?
#
loop_
_entity_poly.entity_id
_entity_poly.type
_entity_poly.pdbx_seq_one_letter_code
_entity_poly.pdbx_strand_id
1 'polypeptide(L)'
;PLGLDLNLLREVAMGDNELFQPLGGNDMPRFAGPGTMMRLPAAADAAGLDACFIGVPLDVGTSNRPGTRFGPKQIRAESVMLRPYNMWTRAAPFDSLRIADIGDVPINTFDLKDAVRRIEAFYDSVLTHPVIPMTLGGDHTLTLPVLRSIAKKHGPVGLVHIDAHADI
;
A
#
# COMPACT_ATOMS: atom_id res chain seq x y z
N PRO A 1 29.88 -25.50 24.79
CA PRO A 1 28.50 -25.43 24.39
C PRO A 1 28.37 -24.30 23.38
N LEU A 2 28.22 -24.67 22.11
CA LEU A 2 27.92 -23.75 21.04
C LEU A 2 26.50 -23.25 21.29
N GLY A 3 26.36 -22.02 21.79
CA GLY A 3 25.07 -21.35 21.89
C GLY A 3 24.53 -21.14 20.49
N LEU A 4 23.70 -22.05 20.03
CA LEU A 4 22.91 -21.88 18.84
C LEU A 4 21.97 -20.70 19.08
N ASP A 5 22.18 -19.60 18.37
CA ASP A 5 21.25 -18.47 18.39
C ASP A 5 19.93 -18.92 17.75
N LEU A 6 18.93 -19.16 18.60
CA LEU A 6 17.60 -19.60 18.18
C LEU A 6 16.91 -18.56 17.26
N ASN A 7 17.33 -17.28 17.34
CA ASN A 7 16.82 -16.26 16.44
C ASN A 7 17.43 -16.41 15.04
N LEU A 8 18.72 -16.70 14.95
CA LEU A 8 19.41 -16.97 13.68
C LEU A 8 18.86 -18.24 12.99
N LEU A 9 18.55 -19.28 13.79
CA LEU A 9 17.92 -20.49 13.28
C LEU A 9 16.47 -20.27 12.84
N ARG A 10 15.77 -19.34 13.48
CA ARG A 10 14.43 -18.91 13.04
C ARG A 10 14.49 -18.14 11.75
N GLU A 11 15.43 -17.19 11.59
CA GLU A 11 15.62 -16.44 10.34
C GLU A 11 16.02 -17.34 9.17
N VAL A 12 16.83 -18.38 9.40
CA VAL A 12 17.23 -19.35 8.35
C VAL A 12 16.14 -20.38 8.03
N ALA A 13 15.23 -20.65 8.96
CA ALA A 13 14.12 -21.60 8.79
C ALA A 13 12.84 -20.95 8.25
N MET A 14 12.70 -19.62 8.39
CA MET A 14 11.56 -18.88 7.87
C MET A 14 11.80 -18.63 6.37
N GLY A 15 10.99 -19.20 5.51
CA GLY A 15 11.02 -18.86 4.09
C GLY A 15 10.79 -17.35 3.89
N ASP A 16 11.37 -16.77 2.85
CA ASP A 16 11.31 -15.32 2.56
C ASP A 16 9.89 -14.71 2.67
N ASN A 17 8.83 -15.50 2.47
CA ASN A 17 7.44 -15.06 2.56
C ASN A 17 6.89 -14.95 4.01
N GLU A 18 7.51 -15.59 5.00
CA GLU A 18 7.04 -15.47 6.40
C GLU A 18 7.25 -14.06 6.96
N LEU A 19 8.24 -13.33 6.47
CA LEU A 19 8.48 -11.93 6.83
C LEU A 19 7.38 -10.98 6.33
N PHE A 20 6.60 -11.41 5.33
CA PHE A 20 5.55 -10.60 4.70
C PHE A 20 4.14 -11.04 5.10
N GLN A 21 4.00 -11.85 6.15
CA GLN A 21 2.70 -12.23 6.68
C GLN A 21 2.08 -11.09 7.51
N PRO A 22 0.74 -10.90 7.44
CA PRO A 22 0.04 -10.01 8.35
C PRO A 22 0.21 -10.47 9.80
N LEU A 23 0.49 -9.54 10.71
CA LEU A 23 0.64 -9.83 12.13
C LEU A 23 -0.65 -10.45 12.70
N GLY A 24 -0.58 -11.67 13.24
CA GLY A 24 -1.69 -12.43 13.73
C GLY A 24 -2.35 -11.83 14.98
N GLY A 25 -3.64 -12.08 15.16
CA GLY A 25 -4.36 -11.65 16.36
C GLY A 25 -3.97 -12.43 17.64
N ASN A 26 -3.32 -13.59 17.48
CA ASN A 26 -2.78 -14.38 18.60
C ASN A 26 -1.41 -13.86 19.04
N ASP A 27 -0.65 -13.23 18.16
CA ASP A 27 0.67 -12.69 18.47
C ASP A 27 0.56 -11.29 19.07
N MET A 28 -0.40 -10.50 18.58
CA MET A 28 -0.66 -9.14 19.06
C MET A 28 -2.15 -8.83 18.96
N PRO A 29 -2.81 -8.29 20.00
CA PRO A 29 -4.20 -7.87 19.93
C PRO A 29 -4.47 -6.94 18.73
N ARG A 30 -5.66 -7.08 18.13
CA ARG A 30 -6.00 -6.32 16.89
C ARG A 30 -6.10 -4.81 17.08
N PHE A 31 -6.32 -4.35 18.31
CA PHE A 31 -6.33 -2.91 18.65
C PHE A 31 -4.93 -2.33 18.88
N ALA A 32 -3.88 -3.14 18.76
CA ALA A 32 -2.49 -2.75 18.94
C ALA A 32 -1.61 -3.25 17.78
N GLY A 33 -0.35 -2.88 17.78
CA GLY A 33 0.62 -3.25 16.74
C GLY A 33 0.76 -2.18 15.65
N PRO A 34 1.28 -2.55 14.46
CA PRO A 34 1.54 -1.59 13.41
C PRO A 34 0.24 -1.03 12.82
N GLY A 35 0.22 0.28 12.54
CA GLY A 35 -0.87 0.96 11.84
C GLY A 35 -0.82 0.83 10.31
N THR A 36 -0.28 -0.26 9.80
CA THR A 36 -0.15 -0.56 8.38
C THR A 36 -1.38 -1.28 7.83
N MET A 37 -1.53 -1.30 6.51
CA MET A 37 -2.62 -2.04 5.85
C MET A 37 -2.57 -3.52 6.25
N MET A 38 -3.67 -4.05 6.76
CA MET A 38 -3.83 -5.44 7.25
C MET A 38 -2.78 -5.87 8.27
N ARG A 39 -2.11 -4.92 8.94
CA ARG A 39 -0.98 -5.19 9.85
C ARG A 39 0.21 -5.87 9.17
N LEU A 40 0.39 -5.60 7.87
CA LEU A 40 1.55 -6.02 7.09
C LEU A 40 2.82 -5.33 7.56
N PRO A 41 4.00 -5.87 7.24
CA PRO A 41 5.25 -5.17 7.48
C PRO A 41 5.27 -3.78 6.86
N ALA A 42 5.88 -2.83 7.55
CA ALA A 42 6.24 -1.55 6.95
C ALA A 42 7.57 -1.72 6.19
N ALA A 43 7.63 -1.19 4.98
CA ALA A 43 8.87 -1.14 4.20
C ALA A 43 9.22 0.32 3.85
N ALA A 44 10.52 0.61 3.71
CA ALA A 44 10.99 1.95 3.39
C ALA A 44 10.78 2.30 1.91
N ASP A 45 10.77 1.28 1.04
CA ASP A 45 10.58 1.40 -0.40
C ASP A 45 9.95 0.10 -0.97
N ALA A 46 9.88 0.02 -2.29
CA ALA A 46 9.28 -1.11 -3.00
C ALA A 46 10.29 -2.20 -3.42
N ALA A 47 11.54 -2.11 -2.97
CA ALA A 47 12.57 -3.07 -3.36
C ALA A 47 12.23 -4.49 -2.89
N GLY A 48 12.26 -5.44 -3.81
CA GLY A 48 11.99 -6.84 -3.52
C GLY A 48 10.53 -7.19 -3.21
N LEU A 49 9.58 -6.25 -3.36
CA LEU A 49 8.16 -6.49 -3.18
C LEU A 49 7.50 -6.88 -4.51
N ASP A 50 6.48 -7.74 -4.42
CA ASP A 50 5.59 -8.06 -5.55
C ASP A 50 4.42 -7.07 -5.63
N ALA A 51 3.94 -6.58 -4.48
CA ALA A 51 2.96 -5.50 -4.39
C ALA A 51 3.20 -4.64 -3.15
N CYS A 52 2.73 -3.38 -3.18
CA CYS A 52 2.84 -2.51 -2.02
C CYS A 52 1.61 -1.62 -1.86
N PHE A 53 1.21 -1.37 -0.60
CA PHE A 53 0.20 -0.38 -0.27
C PHE A 53 0.84 0.99 -0.12
N ILE A 54 0.18 1.99 -0.71
CA ILE A 54 0.63 3.39 -0.74
C ILE A 54 -0.56 4.27 -0.38
N GLY A 55 -0.44 5.08 0.67
CA GLY A 55 -1.46 6.08 0.98
C GLY A 55 -1.21 7.39 0.23
N VAL A 56 -2.28 7.98 -0.30
CA VAL A 56 -2.26 9.33 -0.91
C VAL A 56 -3.30 10.19 -0.23
N PRO A 57 -2.96 10.86 0.89
CA PRO A 57 -3.89 11.62 1.72
C PRO A 57 -4.25 12.99 1.10
N LEU A 58 -4.79 13.00 -0.12
CA LEU A 58 -5.16 14.18 -0.89
C LEU A 58 -6.67 14.44 -0.84
N ASP A 59 -7.10 15.68 -0.63
CA ASP A 59 -8.50 16.09 -0.79
C ASP A 59 -8.66 17.57 -1.23
N VAL A 60 -7.63 18.12 -1.84
CA VAL A 60 -7.64 19.50 -2.34
C VAL A 60 -8.53 19.64 -3.57
N GLY A 61 -8.81 18.54 -4.28
CA GLY A 61 -9.69 18.50 -5.45
C GLY A 61 -11.17 18.24 -5.14
N THR A 62 -11.57 18.12 -3.88
CA THR A 62 -12.98 17.87 -3.54
C THR A 62 -13.84 19.09 -3.76
N SER A 63 -14.99 18.90 -4.44
CA SER A 63 -15.91 19.99 -4.82
C SER A 63 -16.93 20.33 -3.73
N ASN A 64 -17.19 19.44 -2.77
CA ASN A 64 -18.21 19.63 -1.73
C ASN A 64 -17.65 19.54 -0.32
N ARG A 65 -17.23 18.36 0.13
CA ARG A 65 -16.80 18.14 1.51
C ARG A 65 -15.36 17.63 1.54
N PRO A 66 -14.45 18.28 2.29
CA PRO A 66 -13.13 17.70 2.57
C PRO A 66 -13.27 16.49 3.51
N GLY A 67 -12.23 15.67 3.58
CA GLY A 67 -12.16 14.53 4.51
C GLY A 67 -11.57 13.28 3.89
N THR A 68 -11.54 13.16 2.56
CA THR A 68 -10.92 12.00 1.90
C THR A 68 -9.42 11.89 2.16
N ARG A 69 -8.75 12.97 2.61
CA ARG A 69 -7.36 12.93 3.13
C ARG A 69 -7.16 11.95 4.28
N PHE A 70 -8.21 11.64 5.02
CA PHE A 70 -8.17 10.65 6.10
C PHE A 70 -8.38 9.21 5.62
N GLY A 71 -8.73 9.02 4.34
CA GLY A 71 -9.01 7.73 3.75
C GLY A 71 -7.92 6.70 3.98
N PRO A 72 -6.65 6.96 3.63
CA PRO A 72 -5.57 5.99 3.81
C PRO A 72 -5.44 5.53 5.26
N LYS A 73 -5.50 6.46 6.22
CA LYS A 73 -5.42 6.16 7.65
C LYS A 73 -6.61 5.33 8.13
N GLN A 74 -7.82 5.70 7.71
CA GLN A 74 -9.04 5.00 8.12
C GLN A 74 -9.10 3.59 7.52
N ILE A 75 -8.74 3.43 6.25
CA ILE A 75 -8.69 2.12 5.59
C ILE A 75 -7.71 1.20 6.32
N ARG A 76 -6.53 1.69 6.68
CA ARG A 76 -5.56 0.91 7.48
C ARG A 76 -6.13 0.51 8.83
N ALA A 77 -6.78 1.45 9.54
CA ALA A 77 -7.38 1.18 10.84
C ALA A 77 -8.45 0.08 10.77
N GLU A 78 -9.32 0.10 9.77
CA GLU A 78 -10.37 -0.91 9.60
C GLU A 78 -9.82 -2.24 9.05
N SER A 79 -8.72 -2.20 8.31
CA SER A 79 -8.13 -3.39 7.67
C SER A 79 -7.62 -4.43 8.65
N VAL A 80 -7.44 -4.09 9.93
CA VAL A 80 -6.99 -5.02 10.98
C VAL A 80 -7.94 -6.20 11.19
N MET A 81 -9.19 -6.07 10.76
CA MET A 81 -10.21 -7.13 10.84
C MET A 81 -10.22 -8.05 9.62
N LEU A 82 -9.50 -7.70 8.56
CA LEU A 82 -9.42 -8.54 7.36
C LEU A 82 -8.65 -9.83 7.66
N ARG A 83 -9.05 -10.89 6.97
CA ARG A 83 -8.39 -12.18 7.08
C ARG A 83 -7.40 -12.37 5.93
N PRO A 84 -6.23 -12.99 6.17
CA PRO A 84 -5.23 -13.24 5.12
C PRO A 84 -5.68 -14.27 4.10
N TYR A 85 -6.72 -15.04 4.39
CA TYR A 85 -7.30 -16.04 3.50
C TYR A 85 -8.69 -15.63 3.05
N ASN A 86 -8.93 -15.61 1.73
CA ASN A 86 -10.24 -15.36 1.15
C ASN A 86 -10.98 -16.68 0.92
N MET A 87 -12.04 -16.90 1.67
CA MET A 87 -12.79 -18.16 1.64
C MET A 87 -13.53 -18.40 0.32
N TRP A 88 -13.94 -17.35 -0.40
CA TRP A 88 -14.67 -17.46 -1.65
C TRP A 88 -13.76 -17.85 -2.81
N THR A 89 -12.65 -17.14 -2.97
CA THR A 89 -11.67 -17.39 -4.04
C THR A 89 -10.66 -18.45 -3.65
N ARG A 90 -10.60 -18.85 -2.37
CA ARG A 90 -9.58 -19.74 -1.78
C ARG A 90 -8.16 -19.21 -1.96
N ALA A 91 -8.01 -17.89 -2.06
CA ALA A 91 -6.73 -17.26 -2.24
C ALA A 91 -6.08 -16.91 -0.89
N ALA A 92 -4.78 -17.18 -0.80
CA ALA A 92 -3.89 -16.81 0.30
C ALA A 92 -2.72 -15.99 -0.28
N PRO A 93 -2.93 -14.71 -0.63
CA PRO A 93 -1.92 -13.95 -1.37
C PRO A 93 -0.60 -13.81 -0.64
N PHE A 94 -0.62 -13.75 0.68
CA PHE A 94 0.59 -13.59 1.49
C PHE A 94 1.47 -14.85 1.56
N ASP A 95 0.94 -16.02 1.18
CA ASP A 95 1.73 -17.26 1.11
C ASP A 95 2.62 -17.29 -0.14
N SER A 96 2.31 -16.49 -1.15
CA SER A 96 2.98 -16.49 -2.46
C SER A 96 3.54 -15.15 -2.90
N LEU A 97 3.13 -14.03 -2.28
CA LEU A 97 3.52 -12.68 -2.66
C LEU A 97 4.14 -11.95 -1.47
N ARG A 98 5.20 -11.22 -1.73
CA ARG A 98 5.83 -10.30 -0.78
C ARG A 98 5.10 -8.96 -0.86
N ILE A 99 4.24 -8.71 0.12
CA ILE A 99 3.41 -7.52 0.17
C ILE A 99 3.74 -6.73 1.44
N ALA A 100 3.94 -5.42 1.31
CA ALA A 100 4.20 -4.53 2.44
C ALA A 100 3.45 -3.20 2.28
N ASP A 101 3.38 -2.45 3.35
CA ASP A 101 2.89 -1.07 3.35
C ASP A 101 4.10 -0.13 3.36
N ILE A 102 4.24 0.70 2.33
CA ILE A 102 5.35 1.65 2.19
C ILE A 102 4.98 3.07 2.65
N GLY A 103 3.86 3.20 3.36
CA GLY A 103 3.43 4.46 3.98
C GLY A 103 2.68 5.39 3.03
N ASP A 104 2.74 6.69 3.35
CA ASP A 104 2.00 7.73 2.65
C ASP A 104 2.92 8.62 1.81
N VAL A 105 2.40 9.08 0.67
CA VAL A 105 3.07 10.11 -0.13
C VAL A 105 3.12 11.44 0.64
N PRO A 106 4.29 12.06 0.82
CA PRO A 106 4.43 13.35 1.50
C PRO A 106 3.94 14.50 0.61
N ILE A 107 2.64 14.69 0.51
CA ILE A 107 2.01 15.70 -0.32
C ILE A 107 2.10 17.11 0.29
N ASN A 108 1.95 18.14 -0.57
CA ASN A 108 1.73 19.51 -0.16
C ASN A 108 0.22 19.80 -0.15
N THR A 109 -0.35 20.04 1.03
CA THR A 109 -1.79 20.28 1.19
C THR A 109 -2.23 21.70 0.83
N PHE A 110 -1.31 22.61 0.51
CA PHE A 110 -1.58 24.00 0.18
C PHE A 110 -1.45 24.32 -1.31
N ASP A 111 -0.88 23.42 -2.10
CA ASP A 111 -0.67 23.58 -3.54
C ASP A 111 -0.96 22.29 -4.27
N LEU A 112 -2.09 22.26 -4.99
CA LEU A 112 -2.52 21.09 -5.76
C LEU A 112 -1.50 20.71 -6.85
N LYS A 113 -0.91 21.69 -7.52
CA LYS A 113 0.07 21.40 -8.59
C LYS A 113 1.34 20.79 -8.02
N ASP A 114 1.77 21.25 -6.85
CA ASP A 114 2.90 20.65 -6.13
C ASP A 114 2.55 19.27 -5.61
N ALA A 115 1.34 19.06 -5.06
CA ALA A 115 0.86 17.75 -4.63
C ALA A 115 0.89 16.73 -5.79
N VAL A 116 0.35 17.10 -6.95
CA VAL A 116 0.37 16.26 -8.17
C VAL A 116 1.80 15.89 -8.57
N ARG A 117 2.74 16.86 -8.58
CA ARG A 117 4.16 16.58 -8.89
C ARG A 117 4.80 15.62 -7.88
N ARG A 118 4.51 15.78 -6.59
CA ARG A 118 5.04 14.91 -5.53
C ARG A 118 4.52 13.49 -5.63
N ILE A 119 3.23 13.33 -5.92
CA ILE A 119 2.62 12.01 -6.15
C ILE A 119 3.29 11.35 -7.37
N GLU A 120 3.40 12.06 -8.49
CA GLU A 120 4.06 11.55 -9.70
C GLU A 120 5.51 11.13 -9.42
N ALA A 121 6.31 11.98 -8.77
CA ALA A 121 7.69 11.66 -8.43
C ALA A 121 7.82 10.45 -7.48
N PHE A 122 6.90 10.31 -6.52
CA PHE A 122 6.86 9.15 -5.63
C PHE A 122 6.58 7.86 -6.41
N TYR A 123 5.58 7.87 -7.28
CA TYR A 123 5.25 6.70 -8.12
C TYR A 123 6.34 6.40 -9.15
N ASP A 124 7.01 7.42 -9.70
CA ASP A 124 8.18 7.22 -10.57
C ASP A 124 9.27 6.43 -9.82
N SER A 125 9.52 6.73 -8.54
CA SER A 125 10.49 5.99 -7.73
C SER A 125 10.04 4.56 -7.40
N VAL A 126 8.78 4.37 -7.03
CA VAL A 126 8.20 3.05 -6.76
C VAL A 126 8.28 2.14 -7.99
N LEU A 127 7.92 2.69 -9.15
CA LEU A 127 7.88 1.97 -10.41
C LEU A 127 9.27 1.70 -11.03
N THR A 128 10.37 2.11 -10.40
CA THR A 128 11.71 1.59 -10.75
C THR A 128 11.82 0.10 -10.45
N HIS A 129 11.00 -0.40 -9.53
CA HIS A 129 10.90 -1.81 -9.16
C HIS A 129 9.77 -2.52 -9.94
N PRO A 130 9.85 -3.85 -10.12
CA PRO A 130 8.78 -4.64 -10.75
C PRO A 130 7.65 -4.94 -9.75
N VAL A 131 6.99 -3.91 -9.24
CA VAL A 131 5.99 -3.98 -8.18
C VAL A 131 4.61 -3.53 -8.66
N ILE A 132 3.55 -4.08 -8.08
CA ILE A 132 2.17 -3.64 -8.29
C ILE A 132 1.80 -2.65 -7.18
N PRO A 133 1.64 -1.34 -7.45
CA PRO A 133 1.20 -0.38 -6.46
C PRO A 133 -0.31 -0.51 -6.20
N MET A 134 -0.69 -0.62 -4.93
CA MET A 134 -2.08 -0.60 -4.46
C MET A 134 -2.32 0.70 -3.70
N THR A 135 -3.00 1.64 -4.35
CA THR A 135 -3.18 3.00 -3.83
C THR A 135 -4.38 3.09 -2.90
N LEU A 136 -4.18 3.65 -1.72
CA LEU A 136 -5.24 4.04 -0.78
C LEU A 136 -5.45 5.54 -0.91
N GLY A 137 -6.56 5.97 -1.50
CA GLY A 137 -6.85 7.40 -1.71
C GLY A 137 -7.58 8.03 -0.53
N GLY A 138 -7.75 9.21 -0.66
CA GLY A 138 -7.79 10.52 -1.19
C GLY A 138 -8.86 10.75 -2.27
N ASP A 139 -8.87 11.95 -2.76
CA ASP A 139 -9.77 12.34 -3.84
C ASP A 139 -9.31 11.81 -5.21
N HIS A 140 -10.19 11.86 -6.20
CA HIS A 140 -9.96 11.29 -7.53
C HIS A 140 -8.79 11.96 -8.31
N THR A 141 -8.39 13.17 -7.94
CA THR A 141 -7.27 13.89 -8.60
C THR A 141 -5.97 13.09 -8.58
N LEU A 142 -5.78 12.23 -7.57
CA LEU A 142 -4.58 11.37 -7.46
C LEU A 142 -4.41 10.39 -8.64
N THR A 143 -5.49 10.05 -9.34
CA THR A 143 -5.44 9.11 -10.47
C THR A 143 -4.56 9.64 -11.61
N LEU A 144 -4.61 10.93 -11.88
CA LEU A 144 -3.82 11.56 -12.95
C LEU A 144 -2.31 11.36 -12.78
N PRO A 145 -1.66 11.76 -11.66
CA PRO A 145 -0.22 11.56 -11.49
C PRO A 145 0.18 10.08 -11.43
N VAL A 146 -0.65 9.22 -10.86
CA VAL A 146 -0.40 7.76 -10.84
C VAL A 146 -0.37 7.19 -12.24
N LEU A 147 -1.39 7.49 -13.07
CA LEU A 147 -1.45 7.02 -14.46
C LEU A 147 -0.31 7.59 -15.31
N ARG A 148 0.12 8.84 -15.07
CA ARG A 148 1.29 9.41 -15.75
C ARG A 148 2.56 8.59 -15.48
N SER A 149 2.81 8.23 -14.23
CA SER A 149 3.96 7.40 -13.87
C SER A 149 3.86 5.99 -14.46
N ILE A 150 2.67 5.38 -14.45
CA ILE A 150 2.44 4.08 -15.08
C ILE A 150 2.71 4.16 -16.59
N ALA A 151 2.20 5.20 -17.26
CA ALA A 151 2.39 5.38 -18.69
C ALA A 151 3.87 5.66 -19.08
N LYS A 152 4.64 6.32 -18.22
CA LYS A 152 6.10 6.47 -18.45
C LYS A 152 6.81 5.12 -18.49
N LYS A 153 6.41 4.19 -17.65
CA LYS A 153 7.04 2.87 -17.55
C LYS A 153 6.55 1.89 -18.61
N HIS A 154 5.25 1.87 -18.89
CA HIS A 154 4.60 0.83 -19.69
C HIS A 154 4.07 1.32 -21.04
N GLY A 155 4.12 2.62 -21.32
CA GLY A 155 3.40 3.22 -22.43
C GLY A 155 1.90 3.35 -22.14
N PRO A 156 1.06 3.60 -23.15
CA PRO A 156 -0.39 3.68 -22.99
C PRO A 156 -0.97 2.39 -22.40
N VAL A 157 -1.80 2.53 -21.37
CA VAL A 157 -2.44 1.41 -20.69
C VAL A 157 -3.96 1.51 -20.81
N GLY A 158 -4.65 0.36 -20.77
CA GLY A 158 -6.10 0.32 -20.61
C GLY A 158 -6.49 0.62 -19.17
N LEU A 159 -7.56 1.41 -18.98
CA LEU A 159 -8.11 1.72 -17.66
C LEU A 159 -9.50 1.07 -17.52
N VAL A 160 -9.68 0.29 -16.45
CA VAL A 160 -11.02 -0.09 -15.98
C VAL A 160 -11.37 0.85 -14.83
N HIS A 161 -12.37 1.70 -15.03
CA HIS A 161 -12.79 2.72 -14.08
C HIS A 161 -14.18 2.37 -13.53
N ILE A 162 -14.27 2.20 -12.21
CA ILE A 162 -15.52 1.92 -11.50
C ILE A 162 -15.78 3.11 -10.58
N ASP A 163 -16.72 3.95 -10.94
CA ASP A 163 -17.03 5.20 -10.28
C ASP A 163 -18.55 5.47 -10.25
N ALA A 164 -18.99 6.29 -9.30
CA ALA A 164 -20.38 6.76 -9.22
C ALA A 164 -20.66 7.93 -10.18
N HIS A 165 -19.62 8.56 -10.75
CA HIS A 165 -19.69 9.74 -11.61
C HIS A 165 -19.11 9.42 -12.99
N ALA A 166 -19.51 10.23 -13.99
CA ALA A 166 -19.03 10.04 -15.36
C ALA A 166 -17.61 10.60 -15.61
N ASP A 167 -17.19 11.58 -14.81
CA ASP A 167 -15.89 12.27 -14.87
C ASP A 167 -15.54 12.87 -16.26
N ILE A 168 -16.54 13.49 -16.91
CA ILE A 168 -16.48 14.12 -18.23
C ILE A 168 -16.78 15.63 -18.13
#